data_bee38a8a8125d7c391fc3920e3c8f9e1
#
_entry.id   bee38a8a8125d7c391fc3920e3c8f9e1
#
_cell.length_a   1.000
_cell.length_b   1.000
_cell.length_c   1.000
_cell.angle_alpha   90.00
_cell.angle_beta   90.00
_cell.angle_gamma   90.00
#
_symmetry.space_group_name_H-M   'P 1'
#
loop_
_entity.id
_entity.type
_entity.pdbx_description
1 polymer ?
#
loop_
_entity_poly.entity_id
_entity_poly.type
_entity_poly.pdbx_seq_one_letter_code
_entity_poly.pdbx_strand_id
1 'polypeptide(L)'
;MATHRLGIVMHGVTGRMGGTQHLRRSVLAIHEAGGILLTNGDRVVVEPLLLGRNGAKLAALASETGFSEYTTDYDAALGSPDHTLFFDAGTTAQRAKLLGRALVAGKHVYCEKPVAASLTEACELTAQAAQGKMKSGVVMDKLFLPGLLKLAQLKSDGFFGRILSVRIDFGYWVFDGQTGTSNRPSWNYRRNDGGSIIFDMMAHWRY
;
A
#
# COMPACT_ATOMS: atom_id res chain seq x y z
N MET A 1 20.51 20.31 9.41
CA MET A 1 19.93 19.03 8.97
C MET A 1 19.18 18.45 10.15
N ALA A 2 17.86 18.36 10.05
CA ALA A 2 17.01 17.76 11.09
C ALA A 2 16.69 16.31 10.73
N THR A 3 16.44 15.49 11.78
CA THR A 3 15.90 14.13 11.60
C THR A 3 14.46 14.13 12.05
N HIS A 4 13.57 13.78 11.15
CA HIS A 4 12.13 13.64 11.39
C HIS A 4 11.80 12.15 11.53
N ARG A 5 10.98 11.82 12.53
CA ARG A 5 10.48 10.45 12.76
C ARG A 5 9.09 10.31 12.14
N LEU A 6 8.88 9.30 11.34
CA LEU A 6 7.58 8.96 10.76
C LEU A 6 7.13 7.61 11.32
N GLY A 7 6.27 7.66 12.31
CA GLY A 7 5.63 6.48 12.86
C GLY A 7 4.52 5.97 11.94
N ILE A 8 4.57 4.68 11.59
CA ILE A 8 3.60 4.03 10.70
C ILE A 8 2.99 2.81 11.38
N VAL A 9 1.68 2.80 11.59
CA VAL A 9 0.95 1.57 11.90
C VAL A 9 0.86 0.74 10.63
N MET A 10 1.53 -0.41 10.57
CA MET A 10 1.56 -1.28 9.39
C MET A 10 0.64 -2.50 9.57
N HIS A 11 -0.54 -2.46 8.95
CA HIS A 11 -1.49 -3.58 8.95
C HIS A 11 -1.30 -4.52 7.76
N GLY A 12 -1.53 -5.83 8.00
CA GLY A 12 -1.40 -6.85 6.96
C GLY A 12 0.02 -7.35 6.70
N VAL A 13 0.96 -7.02 7.58
CA VAL A 13 2.40 -7.35 7.45
C VAL A 13 2.71 -8.84 7.49
N THR A 14 1.81 -9.68 7.98
CA THR A 14 1.97 -11.16 7.94
C THR A 14 1.55 -11.77 6.60
N GLY A 15 1.01 -10.97 5.68
CA GLY A 15 0.68 -11.36 4.32
C GLY A 15 1.84 -11.09 3.34
N ARG A 16 1.75 -11.70 2.15
CA ARG A 16 2.79 -11.59 1.13
C ARG A 16 3.11 -10.13 0.73
N MET A 17 2.08 -9.33 0.44
CA MET A 17 2.31 -7.93 0.04
C MET A 17 2.84 -7.10 1.22
N GLY A 18 2.14 -7.11 2.35
CA GLY A 18 2.54 -6.35 3.54
C GLY A 18 3.91 -6.74 4.07
N GLY A 19 4.18 -8.04 4.21
CA GLY A 19 5.43 -8.52 4.78
C GLY A 19 6.62 -8.49 3.82
N THR A 20 6.43 -8.89 2.56
CA THR A 20 7.56 -8.99 1.62
C THR A 20 7.79 -7.68 0.88
N GLN A 21 6.75 -7.10 0.25
CA GLN A 21 6.97 -5.94 -0.60
C GLN A 21 7.10 -4.66 0.24
N HIS A 22 6.21 -4.46 1.23
CA HIS A 22 6.20 -3.20 1.97
C HIS A 22 7.13 -3.20 3.17
N LEU A 23 7.06 -4.23 4.04
CA LEU A 23 7.90 -4.23 5.23
C LEU A 23 9.37 -4.49 4.89
N ARG A 24 9.70 -5.65 4.28
CA ARG A 24 11.10 -6.01 4.06
C ARG A 24 11.77 -5.22 2.94
N ARG A 25 11.13 -5.12 1.76
CA ARG A 25 11.74 -4.49 0.59
C ARG A 25 11.66 -2.98 0.56
N SER A 26 10.80 -2.37 1.38
CA SER A 26 10.65 -0.92 1.42
C SER A 26 11.03 -0.35 2.78
N VAL A 27 10.24 -0.61 3.82
CA VAL A 27 10.43 0.03 5.13
C VAL A 27 11.75 -0.38 5.79
N LEU A 28 12.07 -1.68 5.79
CA LEU A 28 13.35 -2.18 6.34
C LEU A 28 14.53 -1.64 5.51
N ALA A 29 14.46 -1.66 4.20
CA ALA A 29 15.53 -1.12 3.35
C ALA A 29 15.75 0.39 3.56
N ILE A 30 14.68 1.18 3.77
CA ILE A 30 14.77 2.59 4.15
C ILE A 30 15.42 2.74 5.53
N HIS A 31 15.04 1.89 6.47
CA HIS A 31 15.62 1.91 7.82
C HIS A 31 17.11 1.58 7.80
N GLU A 32 17.53 0.52 7.09
CA GLU A 32 18.93 0.11 6.93
C GLU A 32 19.78 1.17 6.21
N ALA A 33 19.19 1.92 5.27
CA ALA A 33 19.83 3.08 4.63
C ALA A 33 19.92 4.30 5.55
N GLY A 34 19.44 4.20 6.80
CA GLY A 34 19.41 5.30 7.76
C GLY A 34 18.33 6.34 7.47
N GLY A 35 17.30 6.01 6.66
CA GLY A 35 16.18 6.89 6.34
C GLY A 35 16.26 7.52 4.94
N ILE A 36 15.30 8.39 4.64
CA ILE A 36 15.17 9.11 3.36
C ILE A 36 15.76 10.50 3.50
N LEU A 37 16.73 10.83 2.65
CA LEU A 37 17.26 12.19 2.56
C LEU A 37 16.33 13.09 1.73
N LEU A 38 15.89 14.18 2.31
CA LEU A 38 15.07 15.20 1.65
C LEU A 38 15.93 16.20 0.89
N THR A 39 15.33 16.90 -0.06
CA THR A 39 16.00 17.91 -0.89
C THR A 39 16.58 19.10 -0.11
N ASN A 40 16.01 19.40 1.06
CA ASN A 40 16.51 20.43 1.98
C ASN A 40 17.66 19.96 2.88
N GLY A 41 18.09 18.68 2.74
CA GLY A 41 19.12 18.07 3.55
C GLY A 41 18.63 17.42 4.85
N ASP A 42 17.36 17.54 5.19
CA ASP A 42 16.79 16.83 6.33
C ASP A 42 16.60 15.34 6.03
N ARG A 43 16.42 14.55 7.06
CA ARG A 43 16.25 13.10 6.96
C ARG A 43 14.95 12.65 7.60
N VAL A 44 14.25 11.71 6.96
CA VAL A 44 13.08 11.04 7.53
C VAL A 44 13.45 9.60 7.85
N VAL A 45 13.31 9.21 9.11
CA VAL A 45 13.41 7.81 9.56
C VAL A 45 12.02 7.25 9.79
N VAL A 46 11.81 6.00 9.38
CA VAL A 46 10.53 5.33 9.44
C VAL A 46 10.51 4.35 10.60
N GLU A 47 9.47 4.43 11.42
CA GLU A 47 9.28 3.59 12.61
C GLU A 47 7.95 2.84 12.51
N PRO A 48 8.00 1.54 12.17
CA PRO A 48 6.78 0.76 12.00
C PRO A 48 6.31 0.15 13.33
N LEU A 49 5.02 0.29 13.63
CA LEU A 49 4.28 -0.54 14.57
C LEU A 49 3.58 -1.65 13.77
N LEU A 50 4.02 -2.90 13.95
CA LEU A 50 3.48 -4.04 13.21
C LEU A 50 2.12 -4.44 13.78
N LEU A 51 1.06 -4.39 12.96
CA LEU A 51 -0.30 -4.69 13.38
C LEU A 51 -0.87 -5.89 12.64
N GLY A 52 -1.49 -6.81 13.38
CA GLY A 52 -2.14 -7.98 12.78
C GLY A 52 -2.86 -8.84 13.80
N ARG A 53 -3.51 -9.91 13.35
CA ARG A 53 -4.34 -10.79 14.21
C ARG A 53 -3.58 -11.88 14.95
N ASN A 54 -2.36 -12.20 14.53
CA ASN A 54 -1.60 -13.33 15.07
C ASN A 54 -0.31 -12.82 15.73
N GLY A 55 -0.32 -12.75 17.06
CA GLY A 55 0.79 -12.25 17.87
C GLY A 55 2.09 -13.03 17.68
N ALA A 56 2.02 -14.37 17.56
CA ALA A 56 3.21 -15.19 17.35
C ALA A 56 3.90 -14.89 16.00
N LYS A 57 3.11 -14.70 14.93
CA LYS A 57 3.67 -14.31 13.63
C LYS A 57 4.23 -12.89 13.65
N LEU A 58 3.61 -11.97 14.39
CA LEU A 58 4.12 -10.62 14.56
C LEU A 58 5.44 -10.61 15.34
N ALA A 59 5.52 -11.37 16.43
CA ALA A 59 6.74 -11.50 17.22
C ALA A 59 7.91 -12.08 16.41
N ALA A 60 7.64 -13.13 15.63
CA ALA A 60 8.65 -13.70 14.72
C ALA A 60 9.11 -12.68 13.67
N LEU A 61 8.20 -11.92 13.09
CA LEU A 61 8.50 -10.89 12.10
C LEU A 61 9.28 -9.72 12.71
N ALA A 62 8.91 -9.30 13.91
CA ALA A 62 9.64 -8.29 14.68
C ALA A 62 11.09 -8.72 14.95
N SER A 63 11.28 -9.95 15.43
CA SER A 63 12.61 -10.52 15.65
C SER A 63 13.43 -10.61 14.35
N GLU A 64 12.81 -11.02 13.24
CA GLU A 64 13.48 -11.13 11.94
C GLU A 64 13.94 -9.77 11.38
N THR A 65 13.09 -8.75 11.53
CA THR A 65 13.34 -7.42 10.92
C THR A 65 14.04 -6.43 11.84
N GLY A 66 14.19 -6.76 13.13
CA GLY A 66 14.74 -5.86 14.12
C GLY A 66 13.77 -4.77 14.62
N PHE A 67 12.55 -4.71 14.09
CA PHE A 67 11.52 -3.80 14.58
C PHE A 67 10.87 -4.34 15.84
N SER A 68 10.95 -3.60 16.94
CA SER A 68 10.52 -4.08 18.25
C SER A 68 9.02 -3.94 18.52
N GLU A 69 8.34 -3.01 17.82
CA GLU A 69 6.96 -2.67 18.12
C GLU A 69 5.97 -3.50 17.32
N TYR A 70 5.14 -4.26 18.03
CA TYR A 70 4.02 -4.99 17.41
C TYR A 70 2.84 -5.13 18.36
N THR A 71 1.64 -5.22 17.80
CA THR A 71 0.41 -5.42 18.58
C THR A 71 -0.66 -6.16 17.79
N THR A 72 -1.56 -6.81 18.52
CA THR A 72 -2.82 -7.36 17.96
C THR A 72 -4.02 -6.47 18.27
N ASP A 73 -3.82 -5.43 19.08
CA ASP A 73 -4.84 -4.47 19.48
C ASP A 73 -4.91 -3.31 18.49
N TYR A 74 -6.00 -3.26 17.74
CA TYR A 74 -6.27 -2.22 16.76
C TYR A 74 -6.51 -0.85 17.38
N ASP A 75 -7.22 -0.81 18.50
CA ASP A 75 -7.59 0.45 19.14
C ASP A 75 -6.36 1.09 19.80
N ALA A 76 -5.52 0.29 20.43
CA ALA A 76 -4.24 0.74 20.94
C ALA A 76 -3.33 1.27 19.82
N ALA A 77 -3.23 0.56 18.69
CA ALA A 77 -2.43 1.00 17.56
C ALA A 77 -2.94 2.33 16.95
N LEU A 78 -4.26 2.47 16.78
CA LEU A 78 -4.86 3.70 16.26
C LEU A 78 -4.79 4.85 17.27
N GLY A 79 -4.79 4.56 18.56
CA GLY A 79 -4.65 5.55 19.64
C GLY A 79 -3.22 6.06 19.84
N SER A 80 -2.19 5.40 19.28
CA SER A 80 -0.80 5.79 19.46
C SER A 80 -0.51 7.18 18.88
N PRO A 81 -0.05 8.16 19.67
CA PRO A 81 0.27 9.50 19.16
C PRO A 81 1.51 9.53 18.27
N ASP A 82 2.43 8.57 18.46
CA ASP A 82 3.71 8.53 17.77
C ASP A 82 3.58 7.99 16.34
N HIS A 83 2.50 7.24 16.05
CA HIS A 83 2.25 6.64 14.75
C HIS A 83 1.14 7.41 14.02
N THR A 84 1.53 8.38 13.22
CA THR A 84 0.60 9.31 12.54
C THR A 84 0.04 8.79 11.21
N LEU A 85 0.67 7.77 10.63
CA LEU A 85 0.26 7.15 9.37
C LEU A 85 -0.23 5.72 9.60
N PHE A 86 -1.40 5.38 9.09
CA PHE A 86 -1.91 4.02 9.00
C PHE A 86 -1.72 3.47 7.59
N PHE A 87 -0.96 2.40 7.47
CA PHE A 87 -0.73 1.69 6.21
C PHE A 87 -1.49 0.37 6.20
N ASP A 88 -2.33 0.14 5.19
CA ASP A 88 -3.06 -1.12 5.02
C ASP A 88 -2.62 -1.93 3.80
N ALA A 89 -2.12 -3.14 4.06
CA ALA A 89 -1.88 -4.18 3.06
C ALA A 89 -2.69 -5.45 3.33
N GLY A 90 -3.81 -5.32 4.03
CA GLY A 90 -4.76 -6.40 4.31
C GLY A 90 -5.65 -6.74 3.12
N THR A 91 -6.72 -7.49 3.38
CA THR A 91 -7.69 -7.89 2.35
C THR A 91 -8.60 -6.73 1.98
N THR A 92 -8.98 -6.63 0.70
CA THR A 92 -9.86 -5.57 0.17
C THR A 92 -11.19 -5.50 0.91
N ALA A 93 -11.79 -6.64 1.25
CA ALA A 93 -13.09 -6.69 1.92
C ALA A 93 -13.15 -5.98 3.28
N GLN A 94 -12.02 -5.86 3.99
CA GLN A 94 -11.96 -5.19 5.30
C GLN A 94 -11.37 -3.77 5.21
N ARG A 95 -10.77 -3.41 4.10
CA ARG A 95 -9.95 -2.21 3.96
C ARG A 95 -10.73 -0.94 4.24
N ALA A 96 -11.89 -0.75 3.60
CA ALA A 96 -12.68 0.46 3.76
C ALA A 96 -13.04 0.72 5.24
N LYS A 97 -13.48 -0.30 5.97
CA LYS A 97 -13.77 -0.20 7.40
C LYS A 97 -12.55 0.21 8.23
N LEU A 98 -11.38 -0.37 7.94
CA LEU A 98 -10.16 -0.11 8.71
C LEU A 98 -9.60 1.28 8.42
N LEU A 99 -9.60 1.70 7.15
CA LEU A 99 -9.20 3.05 6.76
C LEU A 99 -10.12 4.11 7.38
N GLY A 100 -11.45 3.88 7.37
CA GLY A 100 -12.41 4.77 8.01
C GLY A 100 -12.14 4.95 9.51
N ARG A 101 -11.85 3.84 10.23
CA ARG A 101 -11.46 3.90 11.66
C ARG A 101 -10.15 4.69 11.86
N ALA A 102 -9.16 4.48 11.01
CA ALA A 102 -7.91 5.22 11.08
C ALA A 102 -8.11 6.73 10.86
N LEU A 103 -8.95 7.11 9.90
CA LEU A 103 -9.31 8.51 9.64
C LEU A 103 -10.05 9.14 10.83
N VAL A 104 -10.99 8.41 11.47
CA VAL A 104 -11.66 8.88 12.71
C VAL A 104 -10.66 9.08 13.84
N ALA A 105 -9.65 8.23 13.93
CA ALA A 105 -8.57 8.37 14.92
C ALA A 105 -7.53 9.46 14.55
N GLY A 106 -7.77 10.25 13.50
CA GLY A 106 -6.87 11.33 13.08
C GLY A 106 -5.61 10.88 12.37
N LYS A 107 -5.56 9.65 11.86
CA LYS A 107 -4.39 9.15 11.13
C LYS A 107 -4.45 9.56 9.65
N HIS A 108 -3.32 9.88 9.08
CA HIS A 108 -3.13 9.81 7.63
C HIS A 108 -3.26 8.37 7.17
N VAL A 109 -3.68 8.14 5.93
CA VAL A 109 -3.89 6.77 5.43
C VAL A 109 -3.16 6.53 4.12
N TYR A 110 -2.52 5.37 4.01
CA TYR A 110 -1.94 4.87 2.78
C TYR A 110 -2.23 3.37 2.66
N CYS A 111 -2.64 2.90 1.51
CA CYS A 111 -3.08 1.51 1.42
C CYS A 111 -2.76 0.87 0.08
N GLU A 112 -2.78 -0.47 0.07
CA GLU A 112 -2.78 -1.24 -1.17
C GLU A 112 -4.02 -0.97 -2.02
N LYS A 113 -3.88 -1.14 -3.31
CA LYS A 113 -4.99 -1.12 -4.26
C LYS A 113 -5.80 -2.44 -4.18
N PRO A 114 -7.10 -2.42 -4.54
CA PRO A 114 -7.96 -1.25 -4.66
C PRO A 114 -8.26 -0.65 -3.28
N VAL A 115 -8.58 0.65 -3.24
CA VAL A 115 -8.83 1.35 -1.98
C VAL A 115 -10.04 0.82 -1.21
N ALA A 116 -11.04 0.30 -1.92
CA ALA A 116 -12.27 -0.26 -1.38
C ALA A 116 -12.84 -1.33 -2.32
N ALA A 117 -13.86 -2.06 -1.87
CA ALA A 117 -14.57 -3.04 -2.68
C ALA A 117 -15.66 -2.41 -3.58
N SER A 118 -16.06 -1.17 -3.30
CA SER A 118 -17.06 -0.43 -4.07
C SER A 118 -16.65 1.03 -4.30
N LEU A 119 -17.24 1.64 -5.34
CA LEU A 119 -17.03 3.07 -5.61
C LEU A 119 -17.59 3.94 -4.49
N THR A 120 -18.74 3.58 -3.93
CA THR A 120 -19.37 4.29 -2.81
C THR A 120 -18.42 4.38 -1.63
N GLU A 121 -17.90 3.26 -1.15
CA GLU A 121 -16.92 3.24 -0.04
C GLU A 121 -15.67 4.07 -0.37
N ALA A 122 -15.17 4.01 -1.60
CA ALA A 122 -14.00 4.79 -2.01
C ALA A 122 -14.28 6.30 -1.96
N CYS A 123 -15.46 6.74 -2.42
CA CYS A 123 -15.88 8.14 -2.36
C CYS A 123 -16.06 8.60 -0.91
N GLU A 124 -16.70 7.81 -0.04
CA GLU A 124 -16.89 8.09 1.38
C GLU A 124 -15.54 8.27 2.09
N LEU A 125 -14.59 7.36 1.89
CA LEU A 125 -13.26 7.47 2.47
C LEU A 125 -12.52 8.74 2.00
N THR A 126 -12.65 9.08 0.72
CA THR A 126 -12.03 10.28 0.16
C THR A 126 -12.61 11.54 0.78
N ALA A 127 -13.94 11.60 0.91
CA ALA A 127 -14.64 12.71 1.56
C ALA A 127 -14.26 12.84 3.05
N GLN A 128 -14.20 11.71 3.77
CA GLN A 128 -13.81 11.68 5.18
C GLN A 128 -12.37 12.17 5.37
N ALA A 129 -11.43 11.73 4.53
CA ALA A 129 -10.05 12.19 4.58
C ALA A 129 -9.93 13.70 4.32
N ALA A 130 -10.67 14.21 3.34
CA ALA A 130 -10.70 15.64 3.01
C ALA A 130 -11.30 16.49 4.16
N GLN A 131 -12.41 16.06 4.73
CA GLN A 131 -13.04 16.74 5.87
C GLN A 131 -12.13 16.80 7.10
N GLY A 132 -11.44 15.68 7.40
CA GLY A 132 -10.47 15.59 8.49
C GLY A 132 -9.12 16.25 8.18
N LYS A 133 -8.92 16.77 6.97
CA LYS A 133 -7.63 17.29 6.48
C LYS A 133 -6.49 16.25 6.57
N MET A 134 -6.85 14.96 6.48
CA MET A 134 -5.89 13.87 6.51
C MET A 134 -5.33 13.64 5.11
N LYS A 135 -4.02 13.41 5.02
CA LYS A 135 -3.39 12.94 3.77
C LYS A 135 -3.82 11.51 3.50
N SER A 136 -4.16 11.22 2.26
CA SER A 136 -4.56 9.88 1.82
C SER A 136 -3.87 9.49 0.53
N GLY A 137 -3.56 8.20 0.37
CA GLY A 137 -2.92 7.69 -0.83
C GLY A 137 -3.14 6.20 -1.01
N VAL A 138 -2.90 5.75 -2.24
CA VAL A 138 -3.01 4.35 -2.66
C VAL A 138 -1.72 3.93 -3.34
N VAL A 139 -1.26 2.72 -3.08
CA VAL A 139 -0.07 2.16 -3.73
C VAL A 139 -0.35 1.95 -5.22
N MET A 140 0.44 2.63 -6.05
CA MET A 140 0.41 2.56 -7.50
C MET A 140 1.83 2.30 -8.03
N ASP A 141 2.38 1.14 -7.65
CA ASP A 141 3.78 0.75 -7.89
C ASP A 141 4.17 0.71 -9.36
N LYS A 142 3.23 0.41 -10.26
CA LYS A 142 3.49 0.32 -11.70
C LYS A 142 3.90 1.65 -12.32
N LEU A 143 3.51 2.78 -11.73
CA LEU A 143 3.96 4.11 -12.18
C LEU A 143 5.49 4.24 -12.21
N PHE A 144 6.18 3.51 -11.35
CA PHE A 144 7.63 3.57 -11.19
C PHE A 144 8.39 2.48 -11.95
N LEU A 145 7.71 1.72 -12.83
CA LEU A 145 8.40 0.78 -13.71
C LEU A 145 9.30 1.54 -14.69
N PRO A 146 10.54 1.07 -14.89
CA PRO A 146 11.51 1.78 -15.76
C PRO A 146 10.97 2.12 -17.15
N GLY A 147 10.21 1.19 -17.77
CA GLY A 147 9.58 1.43 -19.06
C GLY A 147 8.53 2.54 -19.03
N LEU A 148 7.71 2.64 -17.97
CA LEU A 148 6.71 3.69 -17.81
C LEU A 148 7.34 5.04 -17.50
N LEU A 149 8.41 5.06 -16.70
CA LEU A 149 9.20 6.28 -16.45
C LEU A 149 9.82 6.79 -17.75
N LYS A 150 10.38 5.89 -18.58
CA LYS A 150 10.93 6.27 -19.90
C LYS A 150 9.84 6.77 -20.85
N LEU A 151 8.66 6.14 -20.84
CA LEU A 151 7.51 6.57 -21.64
C LEU A 151 7.05 7.99 -21.22
N ALA A 152 6.96 8.25 -19.92
CA ALA A 152 6.62 9.57 -19.39
C ALA A 152 7.64 10.63 -19.80
N GLN A 153 8.94 10.30 -19.75
CA GLN A 153 10.02 11.17 -20.20
C GLN A 153 9.86 11.50 -21.70
N LEU A 154 9.70 10.48 -22.57
CA LEU A 154 9.53 10.68 -24.01
C LEU A 154 8.31 11.54 -24.35
N LYS A 155 7.20 11.33 -23.60
CA LYS A 155 6.02 12.18 -23.73
C LYS A 155 6.33 13.63 -23.38
N SER A 156 7.00 13.87 -22.25
CA SER A 156 7.38 15.21 -21.78
C SER A 156 8.31 15.94 -22.77
N ASP A 157 9.22 15.18 -23.38
CA ASP A 157 10.18 15.72 -24.37
C ASP A 157 9.55 15.97 -25.76
N GLY A 158 8.24 15.72 -25.90
CA GLY A 158 7.53 15.94 -27.17
C GLY A 158 7.79 14.89 -28.26
N PHE A 159 8.47 13.78 -27.92
CA PHE A 159 8.85 12.72 -28.88
C PHE A 159 7.69 12.20 -29.71
N PHE A 160 6.50 12.08 -29.12
CA PHE A 160 5.30 11.56 -29.79
C PHE A 160 4.51 12.63 -30.54
N GLY A 161 4.87 13.90 -30.42
CA GLY A 161 4.05 14.99 -30.94
C GLY A 161 2.64 15.00 -30.36
N ARG A 162 1.63 15.29 -31.19
CA ARG A 162 0.22 15.25 -30.80
C ARG A 162 -0.28 13.80 -30.78
N ILE A 163 -0.51 13.25 -29.61
CA ILE A 163 -1.06 11.89 -29.43
C ILE A 163 -2.52 11.89 -29.91
N LEU A 164 -2.84 11.07 -30.90
CA LEU A 164 -4.18 10.92 -31.48
C LEU A 164 -4.92 9.72 -30.92
N SER A 165 -4.21 8.66 -30.59
CA SER A 165 -4.79 7.41 -30.08
C SER A 165 -3.76 6.67 -29.24
N VAL A 166 -4.23 5.93 -28.26
CA VAL A 166 -3.42 5.00 -27.45
C VAL A 166 -4.12 3.64 -27.47
N ARG A 167 -3.39 2.59 -27.81
CA ARG A 167 -3.84 1.22 -27.68
C ARG A 167 -2.98 0.51 -26.65
N ILE A 168 -3.62 -0.18 -25.70
CA ILE A 168 -2.96 -0.99 -24.67
C ILE A 168 -3.39 -2.44 -24.83
N ASP A 169 -2.43 -3.32 -25.11
CA ASP A 169 -2.62 -4.75 -25.08
C ASP A 169 -1.92 -5.27 -23.81
N PHE A 170 -2.71 -5.81 -22.88
CA PHE A 170 -2.20 -6.29 -21.61
C PHE A 170 -2.64 -7.71 -21.35
N GLY A 171 -1.70 -8.52 -20.95
CA GLY A 171 -1.97 -9.87 -20.48
C GLY A 171 -0.76 -10.41 -19.72
N TYR A 172 -1.01 -11.26 -18.74
CA TYR A 172 0.02 -12.07 -18.13
C TYR A 172 -0.57 -13.38 -17.62
N TRP A 173 0.27 -14.38 -17.54
CA TRP A 173 -0.14 -15.71 -17.23
C TRP A 173 -0.32 -15.91 -15.73
N VAL A 174 -1.56 -15.95 -15.27
CA VAL A 174 -1.92 -16.12 -13.86
C VAL A 174 -2.65 -17.44 -13.63
N PHE A 175 -3.46 -17.84 -14.62
CA PHE A 175 -4.29 -19.04 -14.57
C PHE A 175 -4.41 -19.64 -15.98
N ASP A 176 -3.96 -20.86 -16.16
CA ASP A 176 -3.93 -21.55 -17.47
C ASP A 176 -5.17 -22.41 -17.72
N GLY A 177 -5.98 -22.65 -16.72
CA GLY A 177 -7.18 -23.47 -16.81
C GLY A 177 -6.94 -24.98 -16.95
N GLN A 178 -5.69 -25.42 -17.07
CA GLN A 178 -5.34 -26.82 -17.33
C GLN A 178 -4.80 -27.54 -16.10
N THR A 179 -3.96 -26.88 -15.32
CA THR A 179 -3.24 -27.53 -14.22
C THR A 179 -3.92 -27.33 -12.85
N GLY A 180 -4.94 -26.50 -12.75
CA GLY A 180 -5.57 -26.14 -11.48
C GLY A 180 -4.65 -25.38 -10.53
N THR A 181 -3.40 -25.12 -10.92
CA THR A 181 -2.45 -24.32 -10.16
C THR A 181 -2.51 -22.87 -10.61
N SER A 182 -2.54 -21.97 -9.63
CA SER A 182 -2.52 -20.53 -9.85
C SER A 182 -1.32 -19.92 -9.17
N ASN A 183 -0.65 -19.00 -9.84
CA ASN A 183 0.43 -18.21 -9.25
C ASN A 183 -0.06 -17.19 -8.23
N ARG A 184 -1.39 -17.10 -8.02
CA ARG A 184 -2.01 -16.19 -7.08
C ARG A 184 -2.88 -16.91 -6.07
N PRO A 185 -3.07 -16.32 -4.87
CA PRO A 185 -4.00 -16.84 -3.88
C PRO A 185 -5.42 -16.97 -4.43
N SER A 186 -6.14 -18.02 -4.03
CA SER A 186 -7.49 -18.31 -4.53
C SER A 186 -8.50 -17.18 -4.31
N TRP A 187 -8.32 -16.31 -3.32
CA TRP A 187 -9.18 -15.17 -3.05
C TRP A 187 -9.21 -14.16 -4.21
N ASN A 188 -8.14 -14.05 -5.00
CA ASN A 188 -8.09 -13.17 -6.18
C ASN A 188 -9.20 -13.50 -7.21
N TYR A 189 -9.71 -14.74 -7.21
CA TYR A 189 -10.74 -15.21 -8.13
C TYR A 189 -12.13 -15.26 -7.50
N ARG A 190 -12.27 -14.91 -6.24
CA ARG A 190 -13.54 -14.96 -5.51
C ARG A 190 -14.10 -13.55 -5.34
N ARG A 191 -15.26 -13.30 -5.97
CA ARG A 191 -15.94 -12.00 -5.86
C ARG A 191 -16.27 -11.64 -4.42
N ASN A 192 -16.71 -12.60 -3.62
CA ASN A 192 -17.09 -12.37 -2.23
C ASN A 192 -15.89 -12.01 -1.33
N ASP A 193 -14.68 -12.34 -1.76
CA ASP A 193 -13.45 -11.97 -1.06
C ASP A 193 -12.85 -10.65 -1.59
N GLY A 194 -13.59 -9.95 -2.46
CA GLY A 194 -13.14 -8.71 -3.10
C GLY A 194 -12.18 -8.95 -4.27
N GLY A 195 -12.11 -10.20 -4.79
CA GLY A 195 -11.27 -10.55 -5.94
C GLY A 195 -12.00 -10.38 -7.27
N SER A 196 -11.31 -9.92 -8.28
CA SER A 196 -11.66 -9.99 -9.71
C SER A 196 -10.51 -9.44 -10.55
N ILE A 197 -10.47 -9.78 -11.83
CA ILE A 197 -9.50 -9.20 -12.76
C ILE A 197 -9.64 -7.68 -12.84
N ILE A 198 -10.85 -7.15 -12.71
CA ILE A 198 -11.11 -5.71 -12.72
C ILE A 198 -10.46 -5.05 -11.50
N PHE A 199 -10.75 -5.52 -10.28
CA PHE A 199 -10.18 -4.95 -9.07
C PHE A 199 -8.68 -5.19 -8.93
N ASP A 200 -8.16 -6.29 -9.47
CA ASP A 200 -6.74 -6.59 -9.39
C ASP A 200 -5.93 -5.82 -10.43
N MET A 201 -6.43 -5.67 -11.65
CA MET A 201 -5.63 -5.22 -12.80
C MET A 201 -6.01 -3.87 -13.36
N MET A 202 -7.29 -3.48 -13.39
CA MET A 202 -7.67 -2.20 -14.02
C MET A 202 -7.08 -0.97 -13.33
N ALA A 203 -6.81 -1.06 -12.05
CA ALA A 203 -6.09 0.00 -11.34
C ALA A 203 -4.73 0.32 -11.99
N HIS A 204 -4.09 -0.67 -12.64
CA HIS A 204 -2.80 -0.54 -13.29
C HIS A 204 -2.86 -0.03 -14.74
N TRP A 205 -4.05 0.06 -15.34
CA TRP A 205 -4.23 0.52 -16.73
C TRP A 205 -4.60 2.00 -16.83
N ARG A 206 -4.70 2.65 -15.68
CA ARG A 206 -5.19 4.03 -15.59
C ARG A 206 -4.12 5.09 -15.86
N TYR A 207 -2.86 4.76 -15.78
CA TYR A 207 -1.77 5.74 -15.87
C TYR A 207 -0.96 5.64 -17.14
#